data_d4d8e5add24cf5cb6eacf627171f60dd
#
_entry.id   d4d8e5add24cf5cb6eacf627171f60dd
#
_cell.length_a   1.000
_cell.length_b   1.000
_cell.length_c   1.000
_cell.angle_alpha   90.00
_cell.angle_beta   90.00
_cell.angle_gamma   90.00
#
_symmetry.space_group_name_H-M   'P 1'
#
loop_
_entity.id
_entity.type
_entity.pdbx_description
1 polymer ?
#
loop_
_entity_poly.entity_id
_entity_poly.type
_entity_poly.pdbx_seq_one_letter_code
_entity_poly.pdbx_strand_id
1 'polypeptide(L)'
;MQRRDFIKLTLATALLAACGKKEGRIGLALGGGGARGLAHVLMLEVLDELHIRPHRISGTSIGAVMGALYASGMSGQQIRRLIDRLTVTEGESWLSAIFEQDVGRWWDWLELQLGRGGLLDTSAFAEFLRETLGVARFEDLQIPLKVVAADFWERKQVVFEKGELIPAIQASIAVPGLFSPVQFKRQVLVDGGLVNPVPYDLLFDDCDIVVAIDVLGDRTAEAADGGPSYFETTFNTYQILQASIIQEKLKNRPPHIYIRPELENIRVLEFNRVNEIYAQAEPARKDLRRSLYRYRII
;
A
#
# COMPACT_ATOMS: atom_id res chain seq x y z
N MET A 1 -28.86 27.16 49.07
CA MET A 1 -28.21 27.07 47.73
C MET A 1 -28.95 28.04 46.83
N GLN A 2 -28.27 29.16 46.47
CA GLN A 2 -28.92 30.25 45.72
C GLN A 2 -28.96 29.95 44.22
N ARG A 3 -30.04 30.36 43.52
CA ARG A 3 -30.23 30.18 42.06
C ARG A 3 -28.99 30.59 41.20
N ARG A 4 -28.12 31.47 41.73
CA ARG A 4 -26.88 31.91 41.08
C ARG A 4 -25.78 30.83 41.00
N ASP A 5 -25.74 29.89 41.92
CA ASP A 5 -24.73 28.81 41.95
C ASP A 5 -25.07 27.70 40.97
N PHE A 6 -26.37 27.48 40.73
CA PHE A 6 -26.83 26.47 39.72
C PHE A 6 -26.53 26.91 38.28
N ILE A 7 -26.63 28.22 37.98
CA ILE A 7 -26.34 28.78 36.67
C ILE A 7 -24.80 28.73 36.38
N LYS A 8 -23.99 28.94 37.40
CA LYS A 8 -22.51 28.84 37.25
C LYS A 8 -22.04 27.39 37.03
N LEU A 9 -22.71 26.43 37.69
CA LEU A 9 -22.36 25.02 37.52
C LEU A 9 -22.78 24.47 36.13
N THR A 10 -23.95 24.91 35.61
CA THR A 10 -24.40 24.54 34.26
C THR A 10 -23.61 25.20 33.15
N LEU A 11 -23.10 26.45 33.33
CA LEU A 11 -22.20 27.06 32.37
C LEU A 11 -20.80 26.42 32.38
N ALA A 12 -20.29 25.98 33.53
CA ALA A 12 -18.98 25.30 33.62
C ALA A 12 -19.01 23.92 32.98
N THR A 13 -20.11 23.18 33.13
CA THR A 13 -20.27 21.88 32.44
C THR A 13 -20.50 22.03 30.93
N ALA A 14 -21.16 23.09 30.47
CA ALA A 14 -21.32 23.38 29.06
C ALA A 14 -20.00 23.84 28.39
N LEU A 15 -19.11 24.56 29.10
CA LEU A 15 -17.80 24.93 28.59
C LEU A 15 -16.81 23.74 28.56
N LEU A 16 -16.91 22.78 29.46
CA LEU A 16 -16.11 21.56 29.44
C LEU A 16 -16.53 20.60 28.33
N ALA A 17 -17.80 20.60 27.93
CA ALA A 17 -18.30 19.82 26.79
C ALA A 17 -17.91 20.43 25.42
N ALA A 18 -17.54 21.71 25.36
CA ALA A 18 -17.15 22.39 24.12
C ALA A 18 -15.64 22.29 23.77
N CYS A 19 -14.82 21.72 24.66
CA CYS A 19 -13.40 21.41 24.43
C CYS A 19 -13.18 19.95 24.02
N GLY A 20 -14.09 19.32 23.29
CA GLY A 20 -13.81 18.12 22.53
C GLY A 20 -12.76 18.48 21.47
N LYS A 21 -11.49 18.08 21.68
CA LYS A 21 -10.50 18.10 20.61
C LYS A 21 -11.14 17.46 19.39
N LYS A 22 -11.33 18.23 18.33
CA LYS A 22 -11.73 17.67 17.04
C LYS A 22 -10.57 16.75 16.64
N GLU A 23 -10.75 15.45 16.79
CA GLU A 23 -9.77 14.48 16.30
C GLU A 23 -9.53 14.80 14.83
N GLY A 24 -8.28 15.15 14.49
CA GLY A 24 -7.92 15.49 13.13
C GLY A 24 -8.17 14.28 12.21
N ARG A 25 -8.77 14.51 11.05
CA ARG A 25 -8.98 13.46 10.05
C ARG A 25 -7.63 12.96 9.53
N ILE A 26 -7.33 11.70 9.77
CA ILE A 26 -6.06 11.09 9.37
C ILE A 26 -6.22 10.45 8.00
N GLY A 27 -5.35 10.81 7.07
CA GLY A 27 -5.17 10.14 5.78
C GLY A 27 -3.99 9.19 5.82
N LEU A 28 -4.15 7.98 5.29
CA LEU A 28 -3.09 6.97 5.20
C LEU A 28 -2.78 6.68 3.74
N ALA A 29 -1.55 6.96 3.31
CA ALA A 29 -1.06 6.61 2.00
C ALA A 29 -0.13 5.40 2.07
N LEU A 30 -0.41 4.37 1.28
CA LEU A 30 0.33 3.12 1.19
C LEU A 30 1.01 3.01 -0.17
N GLY A 31 2.34 3.01 -0.17
CA GLY A 31 3.15 2.97 -1.39
C GLY A 31 3.22 1.60 -2.05
N GLY A 32 3.59 1.61 -3.34
CA GLY A 32 3.96 0.41 -4.09
C GLY A 32 5.35 -0.10 -3.70
N GLY A 33 5.64 -1.39 -3.99
CA GLY A 33 6.95 -1.97 -3.69
C GLY A 33 7.03 -3.50 -3.84
N GLY A 34 6.00 -4.14 -4.40
CA GLY A 34 5.92 -5.60 -4.53
C GLY A 34 5.98 -6.29 -3.17
N ALA A 35 6.81 -7.32 -3.01
CA ALA A 35 6.94 -8.09 -1.77
C ALA A 35 7.27 -7.21 -0.55
N ARG A 36 8.05 -6.14 -0.74
CA ARG A 36 8.36 -5.18 0.35
C ARG A 36 7.11 -4.53 0.94
N GLY A 37 6.01 -4.49 0.18
CA GLY A 37 4.71 -4.01 0.65
C GLY A 37 4.11 -4.82 1.80
N LEU A 38 4.62 -6.03 2.09
CA LEU A 38 4.24 -6.79 3.27
C LEU A 38 4.59 -6.02 4.56
N ALA A 39 5.57 -5.12 4.54
CA ALA A 39 5.90 -4.22 5.65
C ALA A 39 4.73 -3.31 6.07
N HIS A 40 3.78 -3.02 5.18
CA HIS A 40 2.58 -2.26 5.54
C HIS A 40 1.80 -2.88 6.69
N VAL A 41 1.84 -4.21 6.84
CA VAL A 41 1.15 -4.92 7.93
C VAL A 41 1.57 -4.40 9.30
N LEU A 42 2.87 -4.18 9.52
CA LEU A 42 3.37 -3.68 10.80
C LEU A 42 2.86 -2.26 11.08
N MET A 43 2.72 -1.46 10.05
CA MET A 43 2.20 -0.08 10.17
C MET A 43 0.70 -0.09 10.47
N LEU A 44 -0.07 -0.98 9.84
CA LEU A 44 -1.49 -1.17 10.10
C LEU A 44 -1.73 -1.68 11.52
N GLU A 45 -0.90 -2.62 12.02
CA GLU A 45 -0.95 -3.08 13.41
C GLU A 45 -0.73 -1.93 14.41
N VAL A 46 0.19 -0.99 14.12
CA VAL A 46 0.39 0.19 14.98
C VAL A 46 -0.88 1.04 15.06
N LEU A 47 -1.57 1.24 13.94
CA LEU A 47 -2.82 2.01 13.94
C LEU A 47 -3.90 1.30 14.76
N ASP A 48 -4.04 -0.03 14.61
CA ASP A 48 -4.98 -0.84 15.40
C ASP A 48 -4.69 -0.79 16.90
N GLU A 49 -3.41 -0.96 17.29
CA GLU A 49 -2.95 -0.92 18.69
C GLU A 49 -3.22 0.44 19.36
N LEU A 50 -3.18 1.50 18.57
CA LEU A 50 -3.44 2.87 19.00
C LEU A 50 -4.89 3.31 18.80
N HIS A 51 -5.76 2.39 18.33
CA HIS A 51 -7.18 2.65 18.02
C HIS A 51 -7.38 3.79 17.03
N ILE A 52 -6.41 4.00 16.13
CA ILE A 52 -6.46 5.03 15.10
C ILE A 52 -7.13 4.43 13.86
N ARG A 53 -8.28 4.98 13.49
CA ARG A 53 -8.96 4.64 12.24
C ARG A 53 -8.73 5.74 11.20
N PRO A 54 -8.05 5.47 10.08
CA PRO A 54 -7.89 6.45 9.01
C PRO A 54 -9.25 6.93 8.49
N HIS A 55 -9.36 8.23 8.27
CA HIS A 55 -10.54 8.83 7.63
C HIS A 55 -10.62 8.45 6.14
N ARG A 56 -9.47 8.32 5.49
CA ARG A 56 -9.32 7.92 4.09
C ARG A 56 -7.98 7.23 3.87
N ILE A 57 -7.97 6.27 2.95
CA ILE A 57 -6.76 5.58 2.51
C ILE A 57 -6.51 5.88 1.04
N SER A 58 -5.25 6.00 0.63
CA SER A 58 -4.82 5.95 -0.76
C SER A 58 -3.75 4.89 -0.95
N GLY A 59 -3.79 4.16 -2.05
CA GLY A 59 -2.83 3.08 -2.29
C GLY A 59 -2.43 2.95 -3.75
N THR A 60 -1.20 2.51 -3.96
CA THR A 60 -0.63 2.19 -5.26
C THR A 60 -0.07 0.78 -5.24
N SER A 61 -0.36 -0.03 -6.26
CA SER A 61 0.17 -1.39 -6.41
C SER A 61 -0.14 -2.25 -5.16
N ILE A 62 0.84 -2.88 -4.55
CA ILE A 62 0.67 -3.63 -3.29
C ILE A 62 0.05 -2.78 -2.19
N GLY A 63 0.31 -1.47 -2.17
CA GLY A 63 -0.34 -0.55 -1.24
C GLY A 63 -1.84 -0.41 -1.46
N ALA A 64 -2.33 -0.56 -2.70
CA ALA A 64 -3.75 -0.62 -3.00
C ALA A 64 -4.38 -1.93 -2.48
N VAL A 65 -3.68 -3.04 -2.60
CA VAL A 65 -4.10 -4.34 -2.04
C VAL A 65 -4.21 -4.27 -0.53
N MET A 66 -3.14 -3.83 0.16
CA MET A 66 -3.14 -3.70 1.63
C MET A 66 -4.18 -2.70 2.11
N GLY A 67 -4.34 -1.59 1.38
CA GLY A 67 -5.36 -0.59 1.65
C GLY A 67 -6.78 -1.13 1.51
N ALA A 68 -7.05 -1.95 0.50
CA ALA A 68 -8.35 -2.58 0.30
C ALA A 68 -8.67 -3.60 1.39
N LEU A 69 -7.72 -4.46 1.77
CA LEU A 69 -7.88 -5.41 2.86
C LEU A 69 -8.19 -4.69 4.19
N TYR A 70 -7.47 -3.63 4.49
CA TYR A 70 -7.72 -2.85 5.71
C TYR A 70 -9.02 -2.04 5.63
N ALA A 71 -9.31 -1.45 4.48
CA ALA A 71 -10.53 -0.68 4.25
C ALA A 71 -11.80 -1.54 4.26
N SER A 72 -11.72 -2.84 3.92
CA SER A 72 -12.83 -3.79 4.04
C SER A 72 -13.18 -4.13 5.49
N GLY A 73 -12.32 -3.77 6.46
CA GLY A 73 -12.54 -3.99 7.89
C GLY A 73 -11.62 -5.04 8.52
N MET A 74 -10.67 -5.60 7.76
CA MET A 74 -9.65 -6.48 8.33
C MET A 74 -8.68 -5.67 9.20
N SER A 75 -8.34 -6.18 10.37
CA SER A 75 -7.24 -5.62 11.18
C SER A 75 -5.88 -6.00 10.60
N GLY A 76 -4.83 -5.24 10.96
CA GLY A 76 -3.44 -5.58 10.62
C GLY A 76 -3.07 -7.00 11.00
N GLN A 77 -3.50 -7.47 12.19
CA GLN A 77 -3.31 -8.86 12.61
C GLN A 77 -4.05 -9.89 11.72
N GLN A 78 -5.25 -9.56 11.23
CA GLN A 78 -5.98 -10.46 10.32
C GLN A 78 -5.27 -10.54 8.97
N ILE A 79 -4.77 -9.40 8.47
CA ILE A 79 -3.97 -9.33 7.26
C ILE A 79 -2.66 -10.11 7.44
N ARG A 80 -1.98 -9.99 8.57
CA ARG A 80 -0.80 -10.81 8.89
C ARG A 80 -1.11 -12.30 8.81
N ARG A 81 -2.15 -12.77 9.52
CA ARG A 81 -2.54 -14.20 9.48
C ARG A 81 -2.91 -14.68 8.07
N LEU A 82 -3.48 -13.81 7.24
CA LEU A 82 -3.76 -14.12 5.83
C LEU A 82 -2.44 -14.34 5.08
N ILE A 83 -1.49 -13.43 5.20
CA ILE A 83 -0.18 -13.51 4.55
C ILE A 83 0.59 -14.75 5.04
N ASP A 84 0.64 -14.97 6.36
CA ASP A 84 1.34 -16.12 6.93
C ASP A 84 0.79 -17.45 6.39
N ARG A 85 -0.53 -17.57 6.27
CA ARG A 85 -1.14 -18.77 5.65
C ARG A 85 -0.74 -18.97 4.18
N LEU A 86 -0.61 -17.88 3.43
CA LEU A 86 -0.22 -17.93 2.02
C LEU A 86 1.28 -18.21 1.82
N THR A 87 2.11 -17.93 2.83
CA THR A 87 3.58 -18.08 2.76
C THR A 87 4.10 -19.36 3.43
N VAL A 88 3.34 -19.98 4.32
CA VAL A 88 3.73 -21.17 5.13
C VAL A 88 3.46 -22.49 4.41
N THR A 89 2.79 -22.50 3.28
CA THR A 89 2.67 -23.73 2.49
C THR A 89 4.06 -24.12 2.00
N GLU A 90 4.59 -25.21 2.56
CA GLU A 90 5.99 -25.65 2.47
C GLU A 90 6.54 -25.58 1.03
N GLY A 91 7.49 -24.67 0.81
CA GLY A 91 8.27 -24.57 -0.43
C GLY A 91 7.62 -23.83 -1.59
N GLU A 92 6.35 -23.45 -1.50
CA GLU A 92 5.66 -22.72 -2.56
C GLU A 92 5.30 -21.29 -2.11
N SER A 93 5.66 -20.29 -2.90
CA SER A 93 5.25 -18.90 -2.68
C SER A 93 3.73 -18.80 -2.92
N TRP A 94 3.04 -17.89 -2.18
CA TRP A 94 1.61 -17.63 -2.38
C TRP A 94 1.28 -17.25 -3.84
N LEU A 95 2.23 -16.68 -4.58
CA LEU A 95 2.11 -16.43 -6.01
C LEU A 95 2.08 -17.76 -6.79
N SER A 96 2.85 -18.80 -6.41
CA SER A 96 2.77 -20.09 -7.06
C SER A 96 1.47 -20.82 -6.74
N ALA A 97 0.97 -20.72 -5.51
CA ALA A 97 -0.34 -21.26 -5.14
C ALA A 97 -1.49 -20.58 -5.92
N ILE A 98 -1.38 -19.27 -6.17
CA ILE A 98 -2.37 -18.53 -6.97
C ILE A 98 -2.22 -18.79 -8.48
N PHE A 99 -0.99 -19.02 -8.98
CA PHE A 99 -0.72 -19.23 -10.41
C PHE A 99 -0.43 -20.69 -10.80
N GLU A 100 -0.60 -21.63 -9.87
CA GLU A 100 -0.44 -23.10 -10.07
C GLU A 100 0.91 -23.51 -10.70
N GLN A 101 2.02 -22.79 -10.42
CA GLN A 101 3.30 -23.10 -11.01
C GLN A 101 4.50 -23.00 -10.03
N ASP A 102 5.44 -23.90 -10.19
CA ASP A 102 6.65 -24.16 -9.39
C ASP A 102 7.63 -22.97 -9.40
N VAL A 103 7.82 -22.29 -8.25
CA VAL A 103 8.54 -20.98 -8.14
C VAL A 103 10.03 -21.07 -8.45
N GLY A 104 10.69 -22.21 -8.17
CA GLY A 104 12.12 -22.38 -8.49
C GLY A 104 12.39 -22.36 -9.99
N ARG A 105 11.43 -22.80 -10.78
CA ARG A 105 11.49 -22.80 -12.26
C ARG A 105 10.88 -21.54 -12.86
N TRP A 106 10.28 -20.68 -12.02
CA TRP A 106 9.53 -19.52 -12.48
C TRP A 106 10.42 -18.39 -13.04
N TRP A 107 11.62 -18.19 -12.48
CA TRP A 107 12.61 -17.26 -13.03
C TRP A 107 13.10 -17.71 -14.40
N ASP A 108 13.41 -19.00 -14.56
CA ASP A 108 13.81 -19.58 -15.84
C ASP A 108 12.65 -19.54 -16.85
N TRP A 109 11.42 -19.75 -16.35
CA TRP A 109 10.19 -19.71 -17.17
C TRP A 109 9.84 -18.27 -17.55
N LEU A 110 10.01 -17.29 -16.65
CA LEU A 110 9.78 -15.88 -16.92
C LEU A 110 10.77 -15.34 -17.97
N GLU A 111 12.05 -15.70 -17.87
CA GLU A 111 13.03 -15.39 -18.93
C GLU A 111 12.63 -16.04 -20.26
N LEU A 112 12.14 -17.28 -20.25
CA LEU A 112 11.69 -17.99 -21.44
C LEU A 112 10.40 -17.40 -22.03
N GLN A 113 9.47 -16.94 -21.20
CA GLN A 113 8.20 -16.34 -21.62
C GLN A 113 8.36 -14.88 -22.06
N LEU A 114 9.20 -14.10 -21.40
CA LEU A 114 9.54 -12.74 -21.86
C LEU A 114 10.17 -12.78 -23.26
N GLY A 115 10.95 -13.82 -23.54
CA GLY A 115 11.44 -14.07 -24.90
C GLY A 115 10.35 -14.43 -25.93
N ARG A 116 9.14 -14.79 -25.47
CA ARG A 116 7.97 -15.16 -26.29
C ARG A 116 6.80 -14.21 -26.17
N GLY A 117 6.95 -13.07 -25.43
CA GLY A 117 5.92 -12.04 -25.23
C GLY A 117 4.80 -12.42 -24.26
N GLY A 118 4.97 -13.43 -23.41
CA GLY A 118 3.99 -13.83 -22.40
C GLY A 118 4.09 -12.96 -21.15
N LEU A 119 2.97 -12.31 -20.78
CA LEU A 119 2.81 -11.60 -19.50
C LEU A 119 1.87 -12.41 -18.62
N LEU A 120 2.07 -12.35 -17.30
CA LEU A 120 1.22 -13.02 -16.33
C LEU A 120 -0.19 -12.43 -16.33
N ASP A 121 -1.19 -13.31 -16.20
CA ASP A 121 -2.58 -12.91 -16.00
C ASP A 121 -2.85 -12.70 -14.50
N THR A 122 -3.56 -11.62 -14.19
CA THR A 122 -3.96 -11.29 -12.81
C THR A 122 -5.32 -11.89 -12.41
N SER A 123 -5.94 -12.73 -13.22
CA SER A 123 -7.31 -13.21 -13.00
C SER A 123 -7.44 -14.08 -11.74
N ALA A 124 -6.49 -15.00 -11.51
CA ALA A 124 -6.49 -15.84 -10.31
C ALA A 124 -6.31 -15.00 -9.03
N PHE A 125 -5.44 -13.99 -9.09
CA PHE A 125 -5.27 -13.04 -7.99
C PHE A 125 -6.53 -12.19 -7.74
N ALA A 126 -7.22 -11.79 -8.80
CA ALA A 126 -8.49 -11.06 -8.70
C ALA A 126 -9.58 -11.90 -8.04
N GLU A 127 -9.67 -13.21 -8.36
CA GLU A 127 -10.62 -14.12 -7.71
C GLU A 127 -10.31 -14.29 -6.23
N PHE A 128 -9.05 -14.55 -5.89
CA PHE A 128 -8.59 -14.60 -4.50
C PHE A 128 -8.95 -13.32 -3.72
N LEU A 129 -8.73 -12.14 -4.31
CA LEU A 129 -9.09 -10.87 -3.67
C LEU A 129 -10.61 -10.74 -3.48
N ARG A 130 -11.40 -11.16 -4.46
CA ARG A 130 -12.87 -11.10 -4.39
C ARG A 130 -13.40 -11.93 -3.23
N GLU A 131 -12.89 -13.15 -3.07
CA GLU A 131 -13.25 -14.04 -1.96
C GLU A 131 -12.78 -13.48 -0.61
N THR A 132 -11.58 -12.93 -0.57
CA THR A 132 -10.96 -12.44 0.67
C THR A 132 -11.59 -11.15 1.18
N LEU A 133 -11.87 -10.20 0.29
CA LEU A 133 -12.43 -8.89 0.65
C LEU A 133 -13.90 -8.96 1.08
N GLY A 134 -14.67 -9.90 0.50
CA GLY A 134 -16.11 -10.03 0.76
C GLY A 134 -16.94 -8.83 0.30
N VAL A 135 -16.33 -7.85 -0.37
CA VAL A 135 -16.96 -6.64 -0.94
C VAL A 135 -16.53 -6.45 -2.39
N ALA A 136 -17.44 -5.98 -3.24
CA ALA A 136 -17.19 -5.85 -4.67
C ALA A 136 -16.92 -4.40 -5.10
N ARG A 137 -17.36 -3.43 -4.34
CA ARG A 137 -17.38 -2.02 -4.72
C ARG A 137 -16.66 -1.15 -3.70
N PHE A 138 -16.12 -0.01 -4.15
CA PHE A 138 -15.54 1.01 -3.28
C PHE A 138 -16.53 1.53 -2.24
N GLU A 139 -17.79 1.64 -2.60
CA GLU A 139 -18.87 2.16 -1.75
C GLU A 139 -19.18 1.24 -0.57
N ASP A 140 -18.82 -0.05 -0.67
CA ASP A 140 -19.05 -1.06 0.38
C ASP A 140 -17.91 -1.13 1.40
N LEU A 141 -16.81 -0.41 1.15
CA LEU A 141 -15.67 -0.36 2.06
C LEU A 141 -16.00 0.43 3.33
N GLN A 142 -15.47 -0.02 4.46
CA GLN A 142 -15.65 0.64 5.75
C GLN A 142 -14.84 1.94 5.88
N ILE A 143 -13.73 2.06 5.13
CA ILE A 143 -12.90 3.26 5.03
C ILE A 143 -12.82 3.65 3.55
N PRO A 144 -13.11 4.90 3.17
CA PRO A 144 -12.97 5.37 1.80
C PRO A 144 -11.55 5.15 1.27
N LEU A 145 -11.43 4.54 0.09
CA LEU A 145 -10.16 4.18 -0.54
C LEU A 145 -10.01 4.87 -1.89
N LYS A 146 -8.80 5.38 -2.17
CA LYS A 146 -8.35 5.81 -3.49
C LYS A 146 -7.30 4.83 -4.00
N VAL A 147 -7.51 4.26 -5.18
CA VAL A 147 -6.56 3.35 -5.84
C VAL A 147 -5.98 4.03 -7.07
N VAL A 148 -4.66 4.00 -7.21
CA VAL A 148 -3.95 4.67 -8.31
C VAL A 148 -3.52 3.66 -9.37
N ALA A 149 -3.82 3.96 -10.63
CA ALA A 149 -3.27 3.33 -11.82
C ALA A 149 -2.69 4.38 -12.77
N ALA A 150 -2.02 3.96 -13.83
CA ALA A 150 -1.53 4.83 -14.89
C ALA A 150 -2.21 4.51 -16.22
N ASP A 151 -2.70 5.52 -16.93
CA ASP A 151 -3.13 5.37 -18.31
C ASP A 151 -1.90 5.29 -19.22
N PHE A 152 -1.76 4.16 -19.91
CA PHE A 152 -0.60 3.85 -20.73
C PHE A 152 -0.41 4.82 -21.90
N TRP A 153 -1.51 5.17 -22.58
CA TRP A 153 -1.46 6.03 -23.75
C TRP A 153 -1.47 7.53 -23.41
N GLU A 154 -2.31 7.91 -22.44
CA GLU A 154 -2.42 9.30 -22.00
C GLU A 154 -1.29 9.72 -21.05
N ARG A 155 -0.49 8.74 -20.54
CA ARG A 155 0.67 8.96 -19.65
C ARG A 155 0.34 9.79 -18.43
N LYS A 156 -0.82 9.51 -17.82
CA LYS A 156 -1.33 10.25 -16.66
C LYS A 156 -1.89 9.33 -15.59
N GLN A 157 -1.97 9.89 -14.40
CA GLN A 157 -2.59 9.22 -13.27
C GLN A 157 -4.08 9.02 -13.48
N VAL A 158 -4.55 7.82 -13.13
CA VAL A 158 -5.97 7.48 -12.99
C VAL A 158 -6.22 7.13 -11.54
N VAL A 159 -7.21 7.78 -10.91
CA VAL A 159 -7.60 7.53 -9.52
C VAL A 159 -8.98 6.91 -9.51
N PHE A 160 -9.09 5.74 -8.89
CA PHE A 160 -10.36 5.06 -8.64
C PHE A 160 -10.77 5.26 -7.17
N GLU A 161 -12.00 5.68 -6.95
CA GLU A 161 -12.58 5.84 -5.61
C GLU A 161 -14.07 5.46 -5.55
N LYS A 162 -14.59 4.91 -6.66
CA LYS A 162 -15.98 4.47 -6.79
C LYS A 162 -16.12 3.38 -7.85
N GLY A 163 -17.20 2.61 -7.75
CA GLY A 163 -17.49 1.53 -8.70
C GLY A 163 -16.83 0.22 -8.30
N GLU A 164 -16.48 -0.60 -9.27
CA GLU A 164 -15.92 -1.93 -9.04
C GLU A 164 -14.49 -1.86 -8.49
N LEU A 165 -14.25 -2.53 -7.36
CA LEU A 165 -13.00 -2.47 -6.63
C LEU A 165 -11.91 -3.35 -7.26
N ILE A 166 -12.24 -4.57 -7.62
CA ILE A 166 -11.26 -5.57 -8.11
C ILE A 166 -10.59 -5.12 -9.42
N PRO A 167 -11.30 -4.67 -10.46
CA PRO A 167 -10.66 -4.18 -11.68
C PRO A 167 -9.72 -2.99 -11.44
N ALA A 168 -10.05 -2.12 -10.48
CA ALA A 168 -9.17 -1.01 -10.11
C ALA A 168 -7.87 -1.48 -9.46
N ILE A 169 -7.95 -2.49 -8.57
CA ILE A 169 -6.77 -3.09 -7.94
C ILE A 169 -5.94 -3.82 -8.99
N GLN A 170 -6.56 -4.60 -9.89
CA GLN A 170 -5.85 -5.26 -10.99
C GLN A 170 -5.07 -4.27 -11.85
N ALA A 171 -5.68 -3.13 -12.22
CA ALA A 171 -5.01 -2.07 -12.95
C ALA A 171 -3.82 -1.48 -12.15
N SER A 172 -3.99 -1.30 -10.84
CA SER A 172 -2.97 -0.74 -9.96
C SER A 172 -1.74 -1.63 -9.79
N ILE A 173 -1.90 -2.96 -9.89
CA ILE A 173 -0.80 -3.94 -9.77
C ILE A 173 -0.22 -4.39 -11.12
N ALA A 174 -0.73 -3.88 -12.23
CA ALA A 174 -0.31 -4.29 -13.57
C ALA A 174 1.07 -3.74 -13.94
N VAL A 175 2.11 -4.21 -13.23
CA VAL A 175 3.52 -3.81 -13.42
C VAL A 175 3.98 -4.18 -14.83
N PRO A 176 4.45 -3.21 -15.66
CA PRO A 176 4.94 -3.49 -16.99
C PRO A 176 6.09 -4.50 -17.00
N GLY A 177 6.02 -5.47 -17.90
CA GLY A 177 6.99 -6.56 -17.99
C GLY A 177 6.73 -7.75 -17.06
N LEU A 178 5.83 -7.63 -16.08
CA LEU A 178 5.38 -8.73 -15.22
C LEU A 178 3.95 -9.15 -15.55
N PHE A 179 3.03 -8.19 -15.57
CA PHE A 179 1.61 -8.44 -15.76
C PHE A 179 1.09 -7.81 -17.03
N SER A 180 0.04 -8.41 -17.57
CA SER A 180 -0.68 -7.84 -18.72
C SER A 180 -1.34 -6.52 -18.33
N PRO A 181 -1.27 -5.48 -19.20
CA PRO A 181 -2.06 -4.26 -19.03
C PRO A 181 -3.55 -4.56 -18.92
N VAL A 182 -4.26 -3.81 -18.09
CA VAL A 182 -5.70 -4.00 -17.87
C VAL A 182 -6.50 -3.10 -18.80
N GLN A 183 -7.40 -3.70 -19.59
CA GLN A 183 -8.38 -2.95 -20.36
C GLN A 183 -9.53 -2.50 -19.45
N PHE A 184 -9.67 -1.19 -19.27
CA PHE A 184 -10.75 -0.62 -18.50
C PHE A 184 -11.50 0.42 -19.33
N LYS A 185 -12.71 0.07 -19.78
CA LYS A 185 -13.50 0.87 -20.75
C LYS A 185 -12.68 1.12 -22.04
N ARG A 186 -12.27 2.36 -22.29
CA ARG A 186 -11.46 2.76 -23.46
C ARG A 186 -9.99 2.98 -23.13
N GLN A 187 -9.58 2.71 -21.89
CA GLN A 187 -8.22 2.96 -21.39
C GLN A 187 -7.45 1.65 -21.29
N VAL A 188 -6.16 1.72 -21.55
CA VAL A 188 -5.18 0.67 -21.23
C VAL A 188 -4.46 1.12 -19.98
N LEU A 189 -4.61 0.38 -18.88
CA LEU A 189 -4.09 0.75 -17.59
C LEU A 189 -2.94 -0.16 -17.18
N VAL A 190 -1.95 0.45 -16.54
CA VAL A 190 -0.77 -0.20 -15.95
C VAL A 190 -0.58 0.29 -14.52
N ASP A 191 0.41 -0.30 -13.81
CA ASP A 191 0.70 0.00 -12.41
C ASP A 191 0.84 1.50 -12.14
N GLY A 192 0.17 1.95 -11.09
CA GLY A 192 0.15 3.35 -10.67
C GLY A 192 1.50 3.88 -10.19
N GLY A 193 2.44 3.00 -9.85
CA GLY A 193 3.79 3.37 -9.45
C GLY A 193 4.59 4.12 -10.52
N LEU A 194 4.17 4.04 -11.79
CA LEU A 194 4.75 4.83 -12.88
C LEU A 194 4.46 6.33 -12.78
N VAL A 195 3.42 6.73 -12.05
CA VAL A 195 2.96 8.12 -11.97
C VAL A 195 2.83 8.63 -10.55
N ASN A 196 2.48 7.76 -9.58
CA ASN A 196 2.32 8.13 -8.18
C ASN A 196 2.61 6.93 -7.26
N PRO A 197 3.87 6.62 -7.02
CA PRO A 197 4.25 5.44 -6.24
C PRO A 197 3.84 5.48 -4.77
N VAL A 198 3.74 6.68 -4.15
CA VAL A 198 3.20 6.89 -2.80
C VAL A 198 2.17 8.02 -2.88
N PRO A 199 0.85 7.70 -2.94
CA PRO A 199 -0.18 8.65 -3.35
C PRO A 199 -0.71 9.55 -2.21
N TYR A 200 0.17 10.09 -1.36
CA TYR A 200 -0.19 10.90 -0.21
C TYR A 200 -0.77 12.28 -0.58
N ASP A 201 -0.40 12.81 -1.73
CA ASP A 201 -0.93 14.06 -2.29
C ASP A 201 -2.45 14.04 -2.48
N LEU A 202 -3.03 12.87 -2.74
CA LEU A 202 -4.46 12.69 -2.91
C LEU A 202 -5.28 12.82 -1.62
N LEU A 203 -4.62 12.98 -0.47
CA LEU A 203 -5.27 12.99 0.84
C LEU A 203 -5.32 14.39 1.47
N PHE A 204 -4.56 15.35 0.96
CA PHE A 204 -4.44 16.68 1.59
C PHE A 204 -5.75 17.48 1.63
N ASP A 205 -6.64 17.26 0.68
CA ASP A 205 -7.91 18.01 0.61
C ASP A 205 -8.96 17.40 1.57
N ASP A 206 -8.81 16.11 1.88
CA ASP A 206 -9.77 15.35 2.68
C ASP A 206 -9.34 15.18 4.14
N CYS A 207 -8.04 15.35 4.44
CA CYS A 207 -7.45 14.96 5.72
C CYS A 207 -6.60 16.08 6.31
N ASP A 208 -6.67 16.21 7.64
CA ASP A 208 -5.95 17.23 8.41
C ASP A 208 -4.49 16.79 8.67
N ILE A 209 -4.26 15.47 8.78
CA ILE A 209 -2.95 14.86 8.97
C ILE A 209 -2.79 13.75 7.94
N VAL A 210 -1.71 13.78 7.19
CA VAL A 210 -1.39 12.77 6.16
C VAL A 210 -0.16 11.99 6.59
N VAL A 211 -0.35 10.67 6.70
CA VAL A 211 0.69 9.67 6.97
C VAL A 211 0.99 8.95 5.67
N ALA A 212 2.25 8.90 5.27
CA ALA A 212 2.70 8.20 4.08
C ALA A 212 3.70 7.10 4.45
N ILE A 213 3.44 5.89 3.97
CA ILE A 213 4.31 4.72 4.15
C ILE A 213 4.92 4.39 2.79
N ASP A 214 6.25 4.57 2.67
CA ASP A 214 7.03 4.26 1.49
C ASP A 214 7.78 2.94 1.70
N VAL A 215 7.47 1.93 0.91
CA VAL A 215 8.09 0.60 0.96
C VAL A 215 8.94 0.30 -0.27
N LEU A 216 9.40 1.33 -0.99
CA LEU A 216 10.21 1.14 -2.19
C LEU A 216 11.52 0.40 -1.89
N GLY A 217 12.10 0.62 -0.70
CA GLY A 217 13.33 -0.03 -0.24
C GLY A 217 14.57 0.39 -1.04
N ASP A 218 15.69 -0.19 -0.68
CA ASP A 218 16.98 0.06 -1.33
C ASP A 218 17.62 -1.27 -1.77
N ARG A 219 18.51 -1.20 -2.76
CA ARG A 219 19.37 -2.32 -3.15
C ARG A 219 20.80 -1.85 -3.13
N THR A 220 21.66 -2.59 -2.45
CA THR A 220 23.10 -2.45 -2.56
C THR A 220 23.57 -3.12 -3.85
N ALA A 221 24.49 -2.49 -4.55
CA ALA A 221 25.18 -3.10 -5.69
C ALA A 221 26.13 -4.17 -5.15
N GLU A 222 25.61 -5.36 -4.79
CA GLU A 222 26.47 -6.52 -4.69
C GLU A 222 26.94 -6.87 -6.11
N ALA A 223 28.26 -7.02 -6.25
CA ALA A 223 28.88 -7.34 -7.51
C ALA A 223 28.26 -8.64 -8.06
N ALA A 224 27.28 -8.51 -8.92
CA ALA A 224 26.87 -9.60 -9.77
C ALA A 224 28.00 -9.79 -10.79
N ASP A 225 28.74 -10.89 -10.70
CA ASP A 225 29.64 -11.32 -11.76
C ASP A 225 28.82 -11.38 -13.06
N GLY A 226 29.04 -10.43 -13.97
CA GLY A 226 28.39 -10.40 -15.28
C GLY A 226 27.39 -9.26 -15.55
N GLY A 227 27.11 -8.39 -14.57
CA GLY A 227 26.14 -7.28 -14.71
C GLY A 227 24.66 -7.69 -14.56
N PRO A 228 23.72 -6.72 -14.52
CA PRO A 228 22.30 -7.01 -14.33
C PRO A 228 21.69 -7.69 -15.56
N SER A 229 20.80 -8.66 -15.34
CA SER A 229 19.97 -9.27 -16.39
C SER A 229 19.05 -8.23 -17.04
N TYR A 230 18.47 -8.55 -18.20
CA TYR A 230 17.49 -7.70 -18.88
C TYR A 230 16.31 -7.34 -17.96
N PHE A 231 15.80 -8.33 -17.22
CA PHE A 231 14.70 -8.14 -16.27
C PHE A 231 15.13 -7.23 -15.13
N GLU A 232 16.29 -7.45 -14.51
CA GLU A 232 16.80 -6.59 -13.43
C GLU A 232 17.01 -5.16 -13.91
N THR A 233 17.54 -4.99 -15.14
CA THR A 233 17.72 -3.65 -15.73
C THR A 233 16.37 -2.94 -15.89
N THR A 234 15.39 -3.61 -16.48
CA THR A 234 14.05 -3.04 -16.71
C THR A 234 13.38 -2.69 -15.38
N PHE A 235 13.44 -3.60 -14.41
CA PHE A 235 12.80 -3.41 -13.13
C PHE A 235 13.50 -2.34 -12.26
N ASN A 236 14.84 -2.31 -12.25
CA ASN A 236 15.58 -1.25 -11.58
C ASN A 236 15.33 0.12 -12.22
N THR A 237 15.18 0.19 -13.54
CA THR A 237 14.80 1.44 -14.22
C THR A 237 13.43 1.94 -13.71
N TYR A 238 12.48 1.04 -13.58
CA TYR A 238 11.18 1.34 -12.98
C TYR A 238 11.32 1.89 -11.55
N GLN A 239 12.15 1.27 -10.71
CA GLN A 239 12.40 1.72 -9.33
C GLN A 239 13.09 3.09 -9.27
N ILE A 240 14.05 3.35 -10.18
CA ILE A 240 14.72 4.66 -10.28
C ILE A 240 13.70 5.76 -10.59
N LEU A 241 12.77 5.51 -11.52
CA LEU A 241 11.70 6.45 -11.85
C LEU A 241 10.78 6.70 -10.64
N GLN A 242 10.37 5.64 -9.94
CA GLN A 242 9.58 5.76 -8.72
C GLN A 242 10.30 6.59 -7.65
N ALA A 243 11.57 6.31 -7.38
CA ALA A 243 12.37 7.06 -6.42
C ALA A 243 12.47 8.55 -6.79
N SER A 244 12.67 8.85 -8.09
CA SER A 244 12.73 10.23 -8.59
C SER A 244 11.40 10.96 -8.38
N ILE A 245 10.27 10.31 -8.67
CA ILE A 245 8.93 10.88 -8.44
C ILE A 245 8.71 11.17 -6.94
N ILE A 246 9.06 10.21 -6.07
CA ILE A 246 8.90 10.38 -4.61
C ILE A 246 9.75 11.55 -4.12
N GLN A 247 11.03 11.60 -4.52
CA GLN A 247 11.95 12.69 -4.11
C GLN A 247 11.41 14.06 -4.54
N GLU A 248 10.91 14.19 -5.76
CA GLU A 248 10.37 15.45 -6.25
C GLU A 248 9.09 15.84 -5.52
N LYS A 249 8.20 14.88 -5.24
CA LYS A 249 7.00 15.13 -4.44
C LYS A 249 7.33 15.59 -3.02
N LEU A 250 8.31 14.95 -2.36
CA LEU A 250 8.75 15.33 -1.00
C LEU A 250 9.36 16.72 -0.94
N LYS A 251 10.06 17.18 -1.97
CA LYS A 251 10.58 18.55 -2.05
C LYS A 251 9.47 19.58 -2.16
N ASN A 252 8.41 19.27 -2.94
CA ASN A 252 7.33 20.21 -3.21
C ASN A 252 6.33 20.32 -2.05
N ARG A 253 5.81 19.21 -1.58
CA ARG A 253 4.83 19.16 -0.49
C ARG A 253 4.93 17.83 0.26
N PRO A 254 5.77 17.73 1.29
CA PRO A 254 5.91 16.49 2.07
C PRO A 254 4.63 16.20 2.86
N PRO A 255 4.36 14.90 3.18
CA PRO A 255 3.29 14.53 4.10
C PRO A 255 3.65 14.96 5.52
N HIS A 256 2.68 14.99 6.42
CA HIS A 256 2.91 15.32 7.83
C HIS A 256 3.78 14.28 8.55
N ILE A 257 3.59 13.00 8.22
CA ILE A 257 4.38 11.89 8.70
C ILE A 257 4.81 11.06 7.49
N TYR A 258 6.11 10.89 7.30
CA TYR A 258 6.69 10.05 6.27
C TYR A 258 7.49 8.93 6.93
N ILE A 259 7.10 7.69 6.67
CA ILE A 259 7.74 6.49 7.20
C ILE A 259 8.27 5.68 6.03
N ARG A 260 9.56 5.39 6.06
CA ARG A 260 10.25 4.55 5.08
C ARG A 260 11.01 3.46 5.83
N PRO A 261 10.47 2.23 5.92
CA PRO A 261 11.22 1.10 6.44
C PRO A 261 12.51 0.88 5.65
N GLU A 262 13.59 0.57 6.34
CA GLU A 262 14.89 0.23 5.74
C GLU A 262 14.85 -1.20 5.20
N LEU A 263 14.24 -1.37 4.02
CA LEU A 263 14.08 -2.66 3.35
C LEU A 263 15.19 -2.82 2.32
N GLU A 264 16.16 -3.67 2.64
CA GLU A 264 17.34 -3.88 1.81
C GLU A 264 17.32 -5.27 1.15
N ASN A 265 17.76 -5.32 -0.10
CA ASN A 265 18.02 -6.55 -0.85
C ASN A 265 16.83 -7.53 -0.95
N ILE A 266 15.60 -7.02 -0.86
CA ILE A 266 14.37 -7.76 -1.13
C ILE A 266 13.94 -7.48 -2.58
N ARG A 267 13.81 -8.53 -3.40
CA ARG A 267 13.30 -8.40 -4.77
C ARG A 267 11.78 -8.27 -4.77
N VAL A 268 11.23 -7.73 -5.84
CA VAL A 268 9.81 -7.40 -5.97
C VAL A 268 8.86 -8.59 -5.81
N LEU A 269 9.31 -9.80 -6.15
CA LEU A 269 8.51 -11.02 -6.11
C LEU A 269 8.92 -11.99 -4.97
N GLU A 270 9.84 -11.61 -4.09
CA GLU A 270 10.30 -12.45 -2.98
C GLU A 270 9.34 -12.41 -1.78
N PHE A 271 8.08 -12.75 -2.00
CA PHE A 271 7.06 -12.81 -0.94
C PHE A 271 7.33 -13.91 0.09
N ASN A 272 8.12 -14.93 -0.28
CA ASN A 272 8.59 -15.99 0.63
C ASN A 272 9.54 -15.46 1.73
N ARG A 273 10.11 -14.26 1.59
CA ARG A 273 10.98 -13.62 2.59
C ARG A 273 10.20 -12.76 3.61
N VAL A 274 8.94 -13.10 3.86
CA VAL A 274 8.05 -12.31 4.74
C VAL A 274 8.63 -12.06 6.12
N ASN A 275 9.24 -13.05 6.75
CA ASN A 275 9.85 -12.92 8.09
C ASN A 275 11.01 -11.91 8.10
N GLU A 276 11.81 -11.89 7.05
CA GLU A 276 12.90 -10.93 6.89
C GLU A 276 12.37 -9.51 6.65
N ILE A 277 11.34 -9.37 5.79
CA ILE A 277 10.67 -8.09 5.56
C ILE A 277 10.12 -7.52 6.86
N TYR A 278 9.48 -8.35 7.68
CA TYR A 278 8.96 -7.91 8.98
C TYR A 278 10.09 -7.52 9.94
N ALA A 279 11.18 -8.30 9.98
CA ALA A 279 12.34 -7.97 10.84
C ALA A 279 12.98 -6.62 10.44
N GLN A 280 13.15 -6.38 9.14
CA GLN A 280 13.70 -5.13 8.62
C GLN A 280 12.75 -3.94 8.84
N ALA A 281 11.44 -4.16 8.82
CA ALA A 281 10.44 -3.10 9.02
C ALA A 281 10.13 -2.78 10.50
N GLU A 282 10.56 -3.60 11.47
CA GLU A 282 10.26 -3.37 12.89
C GLU A 282 10.76 -2.03 13.46
N PRO A 283 11.92 -1.48 13.06
CA PRO A 283 12.31 -0.13 13.48
C PRO A 283 11.31 0.94 13.03
N ALA A 284 10.81 0.86 11.80
CA ALA A 284 9.85 1.82 11.26
C ALA A 284 8.49 1.79 11.99
N ARG A 285 8.10 0.63 12.55
CA ARG A 285 6.94 0.50 13.44
C ARG A 285 7.07 1.41 14.67
N LYS A 286 8.25 1.46 15.28
CA LYS A 286 8.56 2.33 16.43
C LYS A 286 8.55 3.81 16.03
N ASP A 287 9.07 4.12 14.85
CA ASP A 287 9.13 5.48 14.33
C ASP A 287 7.74 6.02 13.99
N LEU A 288 6.87 5.19 13.40
CA LEU A 288 5.47 5.55 13.17
C LEU A 288 4.78 5.87 14.50
N ARG A 289 4.88 4.99 15.49
CA ARG A 289 4.30 5.20 16.82
C ARG A 289 4.77 6.50 17.45
N ARG A 290 6.08 6.76 17.44
CA ARG A 290 6.69 7.99 17.97
C ARG A 290 6.16 9.24 17.24
N SER A 291 6.02 9.16 15.92
CA SER A 291 5.54 10.27 15.11
C SER A 291 4.06 10.57 15.38
N LEU A 292 3.22 9.54 15.54
CA LEU A 292 1.81 9.70 15.90
C LEU A 292 1.64 10.39 17.26
N TYR A 293 2.45 10.01 18.27
CA TYR A 293 2.48 10.71 19.56
C TYR A 293 2.91 12.18 19.43
N ARG A 294 3.95 12.46 18.63
CA ARG A 294 4.44 13.84 18.41
C ARG A 294 3.38 14.75 17.81
N TYR A 295 2.58 14.23 16.88
CA TYR A 295 1.47 14.96 16.27
C TYR A 295 0.23 15.04 17.16
N ARG A 296 0.29 14.52 18.39
CA ARG A 296 -0.82 14.49 19.36
C ARG A 296 -2.09 13.87 18.79
N ILE A 297 -1.93 12.84 17.98
CA ILE A 297 -3.03 12.07 17.40
C ILE A 297 -3.64 11.17 18.47
N ILE A 298 -2.85 10.89 19.50
CA ILE A 298 -3.23 10.07 20.66
C ILE A 298 -3.07 10.88 21.93
#